data_a705110def6520ac69b9e63d2d66e5cf
#
_entry.id   a705110def6520ac69b9e63d2d66e5cf
#
_cell.length_a   1.000
_cell.length_b   1.000
_cell.length_c   1.000
_cell.angle_alpha   90.00
_cell.angle_beta   90.00
_cell.angle_gamma   90.00
#
_symmetry.space_group_name_H-M   'P 1'
#
loop_
_entity.id
_entity.type
_entity.pdbx_description
1 polymer ?
#
loop_
_entity_poly.entity_id
_entity_poly.type
_entity_poly.pdbx_seq_one_letter_code
_entity_poly.pdbx_strand_id
1 'polypeptide(L)'
;MYKRQGQGCSIAVGMALGAKVQHKDCKVYTLLGDGECQEGQIWESFMAAAHYHLDNLTIIIDNNGLQIDGDIAKVMSPYPIDKKLEAFGFHVETIDGHDFDAIASALDTAKTVKGQPSAIIMKTVKGKGVSFMENQASWHGSAPNDEQYAVAMAELKQQISDLEGM
;
A
#
# COMPACT_ATOMS: atom_id res chain seq x y z
N MET A 1 21.92 -5.27 -1.54
CA MET A 1 20.48 -5.36 -1.85
C MET A 1 20.05 -4.08 -2.58
N TYR A 2 19.63 -4.17 -3.80
CA TYR A 2 19.18 -3.00 -4.56
C TYR A 2 17.69 -2.77 -4.26
N LYS A 3 17.38 -1.81 -3.39
CA LYS A 3 16.01 -1.36 -3.16
C LYS A 3 15.60 -0.39 -4.27
N ARG A 4 14.49 -0.66 -4.93
CA ARG A 4 13.92 0.21 -5.97
C ARG A 4 12.79 1.07 -5.40
N GLN A 5 13.03 1.70 -4.26
CA GLN A 5 12.01 2.50 -3.59
C GLN A 5 11.54 3.64 -4.50
N GLY A 6 10.23 3.75 -4.65
CA GLY A 6 9.57 4.74 -5.48
C GLY A 6 9.57 4.46 -6.98
N GLN A 7 10.50 3.67 -7.51
CA GLN A 7 10.60 3.42 -8.97
C GLN A 7 9.39 2.66 -9.52
N GLY A 8 8.81 1.76 -8.72
CA GLY A 8 7.62 1.00 -9.11
C GLY A 8 6.43 1.88 -9.48
N CYS A 9 6.26 3.00 -8.77
CA CYS A 9 5.19 3.96 -9.04
C CYS A 9 5.35 4.61 -10.43
N SER A 10 6.55 5.08 -10.75
CA SER A 10 6.83 5.70 -12.06
C SER A 10 6.64 4.69 -13.20
N ILE A 11 7.03 3.43 -12.99
CA ILE A 11 6.80 2.35 -13.97
C ILE A 11 5.29 2.11 -14.16
N ALA A 12 4.51 2.05 -13.06
CA ALA A 12 3.07 1.87 -13.12
C ALA A 12 2.36 3.01 -13.88
N VAL A 13 2.77 4.26 -13.65
CA VAL A 13 2.29 5.41 -14.40
C VAL A 13 2.58 5.25 -15.91
N GLY A 14 3.81 4.85 -16.28
CA GLY A 14 4.17 4.58 -17.66
C GLY A 14 3.35 3.46 -18.30
N MET A 15 3.10 2.37 -17.56
CA MET A 15 2.26 1.25 -18.01
C MET A 15 0.81 1.69 -18.22
N ALA A 16 0.23 2.43 -17.27
CA ALA A 16 -1.14 2.91 -17.35
C ALA A 16 -1.33 3.88 -18.52
N LEU A 17 -0.39 4.81 -18.70
CA LEU A 17 -0.40 5.75 -19.83
C LEU A 17 -0.25 5.01 -21.17
N GLY A 18 0.69 4.07 -21.26
CA GLY A 18 0.90 3.26 -22.46
C GLY A 18 -0.33 2.44 -22.86
N ALA A 19 -1.02 1.85 -21.87
CA ALA A 19 -2.28 1.15 -22.10
C ALA A 19 -3.38 2.10 -22.62
N LYS A 20 -3.50 3.28 -22.03
CA LYS A 20 -4.48 4.31 -22.43
C LYS A 20 -4.24 4.80 -23.86
N VAL A 21 -3.00 5.09 -24.21
CA VAL A 21 -2.61 5.51 -25.58
C VAL A 21 -2.86 4.41 -26.62
N GLN A 22 -2.66 3.16 -26.23
CA GLN A 22 -2.91 2.01 -27.11
C GLN A 22 -4.37 1.52 -27.10
N HIS A 23 -5.28 2.24 -26.41
CA HIS A 23 -6.69 1.85 -26.24
C HIS A 23 -6.89 0.44 -25.70
N LYS A 24 -5.98 -0.01 -24.82
CA LYS A 24 -6.08 -1.31 -24.15
C LYS A 24 -6.92 -1.19 -22.89
N ASP A 25 -7.89 -2.10 -22.76
CA ASP A 25 -8.67 -2.22 -21.52
C ASP A 25 -7.88 -3.04 -20.49
N CYS A 26 -6.96 -2.35 -19.80
CA CYS A 26 -6.23 -2.95 -18.68
C CYS A 26 -6.17 -1.98 -17.50
N LYS A 27 -6.22 -2.52 -16.31
CA LYS A 27 -6.04 -1.81 -15.05
C LYS A 27 -4.64 -2.08 -14.53
N VAL A 28 -4.01 -1.05 -13.99
CA VAL A 28 -2.67 -1.10 -13.39
C VAL A 28 -2.81 -0.84 -11.90
N TYR A 29 -2.21 -1.69 -11.10
CA TYR A 29 -2.17 -1.56 -9.64
C TYR A 29 -0.72 -1.46 -9.20
N THR A 30 -0.44 -0.58 -8.26
CA THR A 30 0.88 -0.49 -7.61
C THR A 30 0.71 -0.40 -6.10
N LEU A 31 1.50 -1.18 -5.36
CA LEU A 31 1.53 -1.18 -3.92
C LEU A 31 2.78 -0.44 -3.44
N LEU A 32 2.58 0.53 -2.56
CA LEU A 32 3.61 1.35 -1.95
C LEU A 32 3.55 1.22 -0.43
N GLY A 33 4.71 1.32 0.23
CA GLY A 33 4.73 1.58 1.67
C GLY A 33 4.58 3.07 1.98
N ASP A 34 4.08 3.40 3.15
CA ASP A 34 4.02 4.79 3.60
C ASP A 34 5.41 5.42 3.76
N GLY A 35 6.41 4.66 4.21
CA GLY A 35 7.81 5.09 4.22
C GLY A 35 8.39 5.33 2.82
N GLU A 36 7.93 4.57 1.82
CA GLU A 36 8.30 4.77 0.43
C GLU A 36 7.76 6.10 -0.12
N CYS A 37 6.64 6.59 0.40
CA CYS A 37 6.07 7.89 0.04
C CYS A 37 6.94 9.09 0.47
N GLN A 38 8.09 8.89 1.12
CA GLN A 38 9.10 9.92 1.35
C GLN A 38 9.95 10.22 0.10
N GLU A 39 9.95 9.31 -0.88
CA GLU A 39 10.70 9.50 -2.12
C GLU A 39 10.04 10.55 -3.03
N GLY A 40 10.82 11.53 -3.51
CA GLY A 40 10.30 12.63 -4.35
C GLY A 40 9.61 12.15 -5.62
N GLN A 41 10.16 11.09 -6.27
CA GLN A 41 9.58 10.53 -7.49
C GLN A 41 8.17 9.95 -7.30
N ILE A 42 7.75 9.61 -6.08
CA ILE A 42 6.37 9.19 -5.80
C ILE A 42 5.43 10.37 -6.04
N TRP A 43 5.74 11.55 -5.52
CA TRP A 43 4.91 12.76 -5.69
C TRP A 43 4.92 13.26 -7.13
N GLU A 44 6.06 13.16 -7.83
CA GLU A 44 6.15 13.43 -9.27
C GLU A 44 5.28 12.46 -10.08
N SER A 45 5.26 11.18 -9.71
CA SER A 45 4.41 10.15 -10.32
C SER A 45 2.93 10.43 -10.08
N PHE A 46 2.55 10.87 -8.89
CA PHE A 46 1.17 11.24 -8.56
C PHE A 46 0.71 12.44 -9.40
N MET A 47 1.55 13.47 -9.51
CA MET A 47 1.27 14.64 -10.34
C MET A 47 1.07 14.24 -11.81
N ALA A 48 1.93 13.38 -12.35
CA ALA A 48 1.82 12.89 -13.71
C ALA A 48 0.56 12.02 -13.91
N ALA A 49 0.23 11.13 -12.96
CA ALA A 49 -0.97 10.29 -13.03
C ALA A 49 -2.26 11.13 -13.09
N ALA A 50 -2.34 12.16 -12.25
CA ALA A 50 -3.47 13.07 -12.23
C ALA A 50 -3.55 13.91 -13.53
N HIS A 51 -2.41 14.46 -13.99
CA HIS A 51 -2.34 15.25 -15.20
C HIS A 51 -2.82 14.49 -16.45
N TYR A 52 -2.43 13.23 -16.57
CA TYR A 52 -2.85 12.37 -17.70
C TYR A 52 -4.18 11.66 -17.47
N HIS A 53 -4.89 11.97 -16.38
CA HIS A 53 -6.20 11.40 -16.06
C HIS A 53 -6.20 9.86 -16.12
N LEU A 54 -5.22 9.21 -15.45
CA LEU A 54 -5.01 7.77 -15.52
C LEU A 54 -6.04 7.00 -14.68
N ASP A 55 -7.28 6.99 -15.14
CA ASP A 55 -8.41 6.27 -14.50
C ASP A 55 -8.33 4.75 -14.59
N ASN A 56 -7.26 4.26 -15.19
CA ASN A 56 -6.85 2.86 -15.19
C ASN A 56 -5.69 2.56 -14.23
N LEU A 57 -5.29 3.52 -13.39
CA LEU A 57 -4.26 3.35 -12.36
C LEU A 57 -4.88 3.42 -10.96
N THR A 58 -4.58 2.41 -10.14
CA THR A 58 -4.90 2.40 -8.72
C THR A 58 -3.63 2.28 -7.91
N ILE A 59 -3.39 3.25 -7.03
CA ILE A 59 -2.30 3.24 -6.06
C ILE A 59 -2.82 2.68 -4.75
N ILE A 60 -2.13 1.69 -4.20
CA ILE A 60 -2.46 1.11 -2.90
C ILE A 60 -1.31 1.47 -1.95
N ILE A 61 -1.62 2.02 -0.79
CA ILE A 61 -0.60 2.41 0.20
C ILE A 61 -0.78 1.58 1.47
N ASP A 62 0.21 0.74 1.77
CA ASP A 62 0.35 0.08 3.06
C ASP A 62 0.77 1.11 4.11
N ASN A 63 -0.22 1.63 4.84
CA ASN A 63 -0.02 2.67 5.82
C ASN A 63 0.04 2.09 7.24
N ASN A 64 1.15 1.43 7.55
CA ASN A 64 1.40 0.81 8.85
C ASN A 64 2.10 1.73 9.86
N GLY A 65 2.50 2.94 9.47
CA GLY A 65 3.11 3.93 10.35
C GLY A 65 4.57 3.68 10.72
N LEU A 66 5.20 2.64 10.16
CA LEU A 66 6.56 2.23 10.51
C LEU A 66 7.47 2.13 9.30
N GLN A 67 8.71 2.50 9.49
CA GLN A 67 9.82 2.28 8.55
C GLN A 67 11.02 1.66 9.28
N ILE A 68 12.15 1.44 8.57
CA ILE A 68 13.36 0.84 9.12
C ILE A 68 13.78 1.50 10.43
N ASP A 69 13.78 2.84 10.46
CA ASP A 69 14.30 3.66 11.56
C ASP A 69 13.26 3.92 12.67
N GLY A 70 12.05 3.37 12.56
CA GLY A 70 10.99 3.47 13.55
C GLY A 70 9.71 4.12 13.06
N ASP A 71 9.05 4.87 13.95
CA ASP A 71 7.81 5.60 13.67
C ASP A 71 8.02 6.63 12.56
N ILE A 72 7.27 6.48 11.46
CA ILE A 72 7.40 7.32 10.28
C ILE A 72 7.12 8.81 10.57
N ALA A 73 6.22 9.11 11.51
CA ALA A 73 5.89 10.48 11.87
C ALA A 73 7.05 11.18 12.61
N LYS A 74 7.94 10.40 13.23
CA LYS A 74 9.13 10.91 13.94
C LYS A 74 10.37 10.96 13.05
N VAL A 75 10.48 10.06 12.09
CA VAL A 75 11.67 10.02 11.20
C VAL A 75 11.54 11.06 10.09
N MET A 76 10.53 10.95 9.24
CA MET A 76 10.21 11.90 8.18
C MET A 76 8.75 11.72 7.75
N SER A 77 7.86 12.54 8.27
CA SER A 77 6.42 12.39 8.09
C SER A 77 5.95 12.72 6.67
N PRO A 78 5.38 11.76 5.92
CA PRO A 78 4.72 12.04 4.65
C PRO A 78 3.28 12.52 4.83
N TYR A 79 2.76 12.52 6.05
CA TYR A 79 1.37 12.84 6.36
C TYR A 79 0.99 14.31 6.16
N PRO A 80 -0.27 14.63 5.94
CA PRO A 80 -1.38 13.71 5.64
C PRO A 80 -1.33 13.24 4.17
N ILE A 81 -1.19 11.94 3.94
CA ILE A 81 -1.06 11.37 2.58
C ILE A 81 -2.38 11.50 1.81
N ASP A 82 -3.50 11.22 2.47
CA ASP A 82 -4.85 11.31 1.91
C ASP A 82 -5.13 12.71 1.34
N LYS A 83 -4.91 13.75 2.14
CA LYS A 83 -5.16 15.14 1.71
C LYS A 83 -4.23 15.59 0.59
N LYS A 84 -3.00 15.12 0.58
CA LYS A 84 -2.06 15.41 -0.50
C LYS A 84 -2.50 14.75 -1.82
N LEU A 85 -2.96 13.49 -1.78
CA LEU A 85 -3.50 12.79 -2.94
C LEU A 85 -4.79 13.42 -3.45
N GLU A 86 -5.71 13.81 -2.57
CA GLU A 86 -6.90 14.57 -2.92
C GLU A 86 -6.54 15.88 -3.63
N ALA A 87 -5.53 16.61 -3.12
CA ALA A 87 -5.05 17.86 -3.72
C ALA A 87 -4.40 17.65 -5.10
N PHE A 88 -3.81 16.49 -5.37
CA PHE A 88 -3.35 16.11 -6.71
C PHE A 88 -4.50 15.73 -7.66
N GLY A 89 -5.72 15.53 -7.17
CA GLY A 89 -6.89 15.18 -7.98
C GLY A 89 -7.12 13.67 -8.09
N PHE A 90 -6.71 12.89 -7.09
CA PHE A 90 -7.06 11.48 -6.98
C PHE A 90 -8.43 11.29 -6.34
N HIS A 91 -9.12 10.22 -6.72
CA HIS A 91 -10.15 9.61 -5.90
C HIS A 91 -9.46 8.84 -4.77
N VAL A 92 -9.75 9.19 -3.50
CA VAL A 92 -9.04 8.64 -2.34
C VAL A 92 -9.99 7.94 -1.40
N GLU A 93 -9.68 6.71 -1.04
CA GLU A 93 -10.36 5.97 0.04
C GLU A 93 -9.35 5.56 1.10
N THR A 94 -9.74 5.68 2.37
CA THR A 94 -8.95 5.18 3.51
C THR A 94 -9.75 4.09 4.20
N ILE A 95 -9.18 2.89 4.29
CA ILE A 95 -9.86 1.69 4.77
C ILE A 95 -9.04 0.99 5.87
N ASP A 96 -9.67 0.06 6.59
CA ASP A 96 -8.97 -0.96 7.35
C ASP A 96 -8.33 -1.95 6.35
N GLY A 97 -7.00 -2.03 6.34
CA GLY A 97 -6.24 -2.91 5.46
C GLY A 97 -6.22 -4.38 5.90
N HIS A 98 -6.91 -4.73 6.99
CA HIS A 98 -7.12 -6.11 7.45
C HIS A 98 -8.57 -6.58 7.28
N ASP A 99 -9.46 -5.71 6.78
CA ASP A 99 -10.84 -6.05 6.44
C ASP A 99 -10.93 -6.37 4.94
N PHE A 100 -11.14 -7.65 4.61
CA PHE A 100 -11.21 -8.14 3.22
C PHE A 100 -12.41 -7.58 2.46
N ASP A 101 -13.55 -7.35 3.13
CA ASP A 101 -14.73 -6.78 2.49
C ASP A 101 -14.51 -5.31 2.16
N ALA A 102 -13.87 -4.56 3.05
CA ALA A 102 -13.45 -3.18 2.79
C ALA A 102 -12.46 -3.08 1.62
N ILE A 103 -11.47 -4.00 1.56
CA ILE A 103 -10.50 -4.06 0.46
C ILE A 103 -11.21 -4.36 -0.87
N ALA A 104 -12.09 -5.37 -0.90
CA ALA A 104 -12.83 -5.73 -2.11
C ALA A 104 -13.71 -4.57 -2.60
N SER A 105 -14.45 -3.93 -1.68
CA SER A 105 -15.30 -2.78 -1.98
C SER A 105 -14.51 -1.61 -2.57
N ALA A 106 -13.37 -1.25 -1.97
CA ALA A 106 -12.52 -0.16 -2.45
C ALA A 106 -11.93 -0.46 -3.84
N LEU A 107 -11.51 -1.71 -4.08
CA LEU A 107 -11.02 -2.13 -5.39
C LEU A 107 -12.13 -2.09 -6.46
N ASP A 108 -13.36 -2.46 -6.12
CA ASP A 108 -14.50 -2.38 -7.04
C ASP A 108 -14.89 -0.93 -7.31
N THR A 109 -14.89 -0.06 -6.30
CA THR A 109 -15.08 1.37 -6.48
C THR A 109 -14.05 1.96 -7.44
N ALA A 110 -12.76 1.67 -7.22
CA ALA A 110 -11.66 2.16 -8.05
C ALA A 110 -11.81 1.78 -9.55
N LYS A 111 -12.43 0.62 -9.87
CA LYS A 111 -12.71 0.21 -11.25
C LYS A 111 -13.75 1.10 -11.93
N THR A 112 -14.65 1.73 -11.16
CA THR A 112 -15.74 2.57 -11.66
C THR A 112 -15.34 4.04 -11.85
N VAL A 113 -14.31 4.50 -11.15
CA VAL A 113 -13.80 5.88 -11.23
C VAL A 113 -13.37 6.19 -12.66
N LYS A 114 -13.76 7.40 -13.15
CA LYS A 114 -13.44 7.89 -14.49
C LYS A 114 -12.77 9.25 -14.44
N GLY A 115 -11.82 9.46 -15.36
CA GLY A 115 -11.15 10.74 -15.55
C GLY A 115 -10.13 11.13 -14.48
N GLN A 116 -9.89 10.29 -13.46
CA GLN A 116 -8.90 10.52 -12.42
C GLN A 116 -8.35 9.19 -11.89
N PRO A 117 -7.09 9.13 -11.43
CA PRO A 117 -6.54 7.94 -10.79
C PRO A 117 -7.17 7.72 -9.41
N SER A 118 -7.10 6.48 -8.92
CA SER A 118 -7.57 6.12 -7.59
C SER A 118 -6.42 5.83 -6.64
N ALA A 119 -6.61 6.12 -5.35
CA ALA A 119 -5.70 5.74 -4.28
C ALA A 119 -6.46 5.11 -3.11
N ILE A 120 -5.99 3.96 -2.65
CA ILE A 120 -6.53 3.23 -1.50
C ILE A 120 -5.46 3.24 -0.41
N ILE A 121 -5.73 3.93 0.70
CA ILE A 121 -4.85 3.97 1.86
C ILE A 121 -5.31 2.93 2.86
N MET A 122 -4.54 1.86 2.98
CA MET A 122 -4.84 0.76 3.89
C MET A 122 -4.18 1.00 5.26
N LYS A 123 -4.97 1.21 6.29
CA LYS A 123 -4.50 1.20 7.68
C LYS A 123 -4.19 -0.22 8.08
N THR A 124 -2.93 -0.52 8.30
CA THR A 124 -2.44 -1.85 8.60
C THR A 124 -1.60 -1.87 9.87
N VAL A 125 -1.39 -3.08 10.37
CA VAL A 125 -0.48 -3.36 11.49
C VAL A 125 0.68 -4.17 10.95
N LYS A 126 1.90 -3.63 11.01
CA LYS A 126 3.10 -4.37 10.63
C LYS A 126 3.23 -5.63 11.49
N GLY A 127 3.43 -6.79 10.83
CA GLY A 127 3.57 -8.08 11.52
C GLY A 127 2.25 -8.66 12.08
N LYS A 128 1.09 -8.20 11.58
CA LYS A 128 -0.25 -8.63 12.02
C LYS A 128 -0.36 -10.15 12.13
N GLY A 129 -0.89 -10.60 13.27
CA GLY A 129 -1.14 -12.02 13.55
C GLY A 129 0.00 -12.74 14.28
N VAL A 130 1.16 -12.08 14.46
CA VAL A 130 2.29 -12.63 15.23
C VAL A 130 2.63 -11.68 16.38
N SER A 131 2.34 -12.09 17.61
CA SER A 131 2.35 -11.25 18.80
C SER A 131 3.66 -10.46 19.02
N PHE A 132 4.81 -11.08 18.80
CA PHE A 132 6.11 -10.44 18.97
C PHE A 132 6.58 -9.61 17.76
N MET A 133 5.86 -9.65 16.63
CA MET A 133 6.15 -8.89 15.42
C MET A 133 5.27 -7.65 15.28
N GLU A 134 4.06 -7.65 15.86
CA GLU A 134 3.11 -6.56 15.69
C GLU A 134 3.69 -5.22 16.15
N ASN A 135 3.59 -4.22 15.27
CA ASN A 135 4.08 -2.86 15.51
C ASN A 135 5.58 -2.76 15.84
N GLN A 136 6.39 -3.74 15.43
CA GLN A 136 7.83 -3.74 15.67
C GLN A 136 8.62 -3.41 14.40
N ALA A 137 9.23 -2.21 14.33
CA ALA A 137 10.05 -1.78 13.19
C ALA A 137 11.26 -2.71 12.94
N SER A 138 11.81 -3.34 13.99
CA SER A 138 12.95 -4.27 13.93
C SER A 138 12.74 -5.45 12.97
N TRP A 139 11.50 -5.82 12.70
CA TRP A 139 11.15 -6.89 11.74
C TRP A 139 11.12 -6.43 10.28
N HIS A 140 11.53 -5.21 9.97
CA HIS A 140 11.55 -4.72 8.59
C HIS A 140 12.55 -5.47 7.69
N GLY A 141 13.58 -6.05 8.23
CA GLY A 141 14.60 -6.74 7.44
C GLY A 141 15.19 -7.97 8.14
N SER A 142 14.50 -8.49 9.15
CA SER A 142 14.94 -9.63 9.95
C SER A 142 14.09 -10.85 9.65
N ALA A 143 14.72 -12.04 9.64
CA ALA A 143 14.01 -13.30 9.61
C ALA A 143 13.90 -13.86 11.05
N PRO A 144 12.79 -14.55 11.39
CA PRO A 144 12.70 -15.25 12.68
C PRO A 144 13.72 -16.39 12.77
N ASN A 145 14.23 -16.64 13.96
CA ASN A 145 14.97 -17.86 14.25
C ASN A 145 13.99 -19.04 14.46
N ASP A 146 14.53 -20.27 14.67
CA ASP A 146 13.70 -21.48 14.76
C ASP A 146 12.69 -21.44 15.92
N GLU A 147 13.07 -20.88 17.07
CA GLU A 147 12.18 -20.72 18.23
C GLU A 147 11.05 -19.73 17.94
N GLN A 148 11.39 -18.57 17.37
CA GLN A 148 10.44 -17.55 16.96
C GLN A 148 9.51 -18.06 15.85
N TYR A 149 10.05 -18.82 14.90
CA TYR A 149 9.25 -19.46 13.86
C TYR A 149 8.23 -20.44 14.46
N ALA A 150 8.63 -21.26 15.42
CA ALA A 150 7.73 -22.20 16.08
C ALA A 150 6.57 -21.48 16.80
N VAL A 151 6.85 -20.37 17.50
CA VAL A 151 5.85 -19.54 18.16
C VAL A 151 4.90 -18.90 17.14
N ALA A 152 5.44 -18.24 16.10
CA ALA A 152 4.64 -17.62 15.06
C ALA A 152 3.70 -18.62 14.37
N MET A 153 4.22 -19.82 14.04
CA MET A 153 3.41 -20.87 13.41
C MET A 153 2.31 -21.41 14.33
N ALA A 154 2.55 -21.47 15.65
CA ALA A 154 1.54 -21.88 16.60
C ALA A 154 0.40 -20.84 16.69
N GLU A 155 0.74 -19.54 16.77
CA GLU A 155 -0.23 -18.44 16.80
C GLU A 155 -1.09 -18.40 15.53
N LEU A 156 -0.46 -18.51 14.35
CA LEU A 156 -1.18 -18.49 13.07
C LEU A 156 -2.08 -19.72 12.88
N LYS A 157 -1.64 -20.91 13.29
CA LYS A 157 -2.46 -22.13 13.24
C LYS A 157 -3.67 -22.03 14.17
N GLN A 158 -3.51 -21.41 15.35
CA GLN A 158 -4.64 -21.20 16.25
C GLN A 158 -5.67 -20.27 15.61
N GLN A 159 -5.23 -19.16 15.00
CA GLN A 159 -6.13 -18.22 14.30
C GLN A 159 -6.88 -18.91 13.16
N ILE A 160 -6.22 -19.76 12.37
CA ILE A 160 -6.88 -20.54 11.31
C ILE A 160 -7.97 -21.45 11.91
N SER A 161 -7.64 -22.18 12.98
CA SER A 161 -8.60 -23.07 13.65
C SER A 161 -9.82 -22.31 14.20
N ASP A 162 -9.59 -21.11 14.76
CA ASP A 162 -10.65 -20.26 15.27
C ASP A 162 -11.59 -19.79 14.16
N LEU A 163 -11.07 -19.48 12.97
CA LEU A 163 -11.85 -19.11 11.80
C LEU A 163 -12.64 -20.27 11.18
N GLU A 164 -12.05 -21.50 11.18
CA GLU A 164 -12.71 -22.70 10.67
C GLU A 164 -13.82 -23.21 11.62
N GLY A 165 -13.78 -22.82 12.89
CA GLY A 165 -14.79 -23.16 13.90
C GLY A 165 -15.99 -22.23 13.96
N MET A 166 -15.97 -21.14 13.18
CA MET A 166 -17.06 -20.15 13.06
C MET A 166 -18.01 -20.50 11.94
#